data_17c10e08daaaa1231495d3803587073f
#
_entry.id   17c10e08daaaa1231495d3803587073f
#
_cell.length_a   1.000
_cell.length_b   1.000
_cell.length_c   1.000
_cell.angle_alpha   90.00
_cell.angle_beta   90.00
_cell.angle_gamma   90.00
#
_symmetry.space_group_name_H-M   'P 1'
#
loop_
_entity.id
_entity.type
_entity.pdbx_description
1 polymer ?
#
loop_
_entity_poly.entity_id
_entity_poly.type
_entity_poly.pdbx_seq_one_letter_code
_entity_poly.pdbx_strand_id
1 'polypeptide(L)'
;MRSLSTSALSELLELTGRMLHSRGYAADLFPAQWAALRYFSRASASQCTASELARFQGLANGPVSRTVRTLVQKGLLAKAAEQPRGRAELLELTSAGRAMLEQDPTLALEEVISELGQAEQECFARSLELIVRRLSVLR
;
A
#
# COMPACT_ATOMS: atom_id res chain seq x y z
N MET A 1 23.33 4.04 -26.23
CA MET A 1 22.25 4.08 -25.21
C MET A 1 21.21 5.11 -25.63
N ARG A 2 19.96 4.70 -25.81
CA ARG A 2 18.89 5.66 -26.08
C ARG A 2 18.65 6.48 -24.82
N SER A 3 18.82 7.79 -24.92
CA SER A 3 18.41 8.71 -23.88
C SER A 3 16.87 8.71 -23.86
N LEU A 4 16.27 8.20 -22.79
CA LEU A 4 14.83 8.29 -22.61
C LEU A 4 14.45 9.72 -22.23
N SER A 5 13.44 10.25 -22.91
CA SER A 5 12.93 11.59 -22.58
C SER A 5 12.15 11.53 -21.25
N THR A 6 12.02 12.68 -20.59
CA THR A 6 11.21 12.80 -19.38
C THR A 6 9.75 12.44 -19.65
N SER A 7 9.26 12.76 -20.84
CA SER A 7 7.92 12.38 -21.28
C SER A 7 7.76 10.86 -21.34
N ALA A 8 8.72 10.16 -21.93
CA ALA A 8 8.67 8.70 -22.03
C ALA A 8 8.73 8.04 -20.64
N LEU A 9 9.57 8.57 -19.74
CA LEU A 9 9.65 8.07 -18.37
C LEU A 9 8.34 8.29 -17.61
N SER A 10 7.71 9.46 -17.79
CA SER A 10 6.41 9.77 -17.21
C SER A 10 5.34 8.77 -17.69
N GLU A 11 5.30 8.49 -18.99
CA GLU A 11 4.37 7.51 -19.57
C GLU A 11 4.60 6.11 -19.06
N LEU A 12 5.85 5.69 -18.90
CA LEU A 12 6.18 4.37 -18.33
C LEU A 12 5.72 4.25 -16.88
N LEU A 13 5.93 5.28 -16.09
CA LEU A 13 5.49 5.28 -14.70
C LEU A 13 3.96 5.24 -14.61
N GLU A 14 3.27 6.02 -15.44
CA GLU A 14 1.81 6.03 -15.49
C GLU A 14 1.26 4.67 -15.92
N LEU A 15 1.88 4.05 -16.93
CA LEU A 15 1.52 2.69 -17.37
C LEU A 15 1.71 1.68 -16.24
N THR A 16 2.85 1.75 -15.53
CA THR A 16 3.13 0.90 -14.38
C THR A 16 2.04 1.03 -13.31
N GLY A 17 1.66 2.26 -12.99
CA GLY A 17 0.59 2.53 -12.03
C GLY A 17 -0.74 1.90 -12.44
N ARG A 18 -1.11 2.02 -13.72
CA ARG A 18 -2.34 1.40 -14.24
C ARG A 18 -2.29 -0.12 -14.18
N MET A 19 -1.17 -0.72 -14.54
CA MET A 19 -1.00 -2.17 -14.48
C MET A 19 -1.10 -2.69 -13.05
N LEU A 20 -0.45 -2.01 -12.10
CA LEU A 20 -0.51 -2.37 -10.68
C LEU A 20 -1.92 -2.23 -10.13
N HIS A 21 -2.62 -1.16 -10.48
CA HIS A 21 -4.00 -0.95 -10.08
C HIS A 21 -4.91 -2.07 -10.61
N SER A 22 -4.76 -2.40 -11.89
CA SER A 22 -5.55 -3.48 -12.51
C SER A 22 -5.30 -4.84 -11.85
N ARG A 23 -4.03 -5.17 -11.55
CA ARG A 23 -3.67 -6.40 -10.85
C ARG A 23 -4.16 -6.44 -9.41
N GLY A 24 -4.45 -5.27 -8.82
CA GLY A 24 -4.97 -5.15 -7.46
C GLY A 24 -6.37 -5.70 -7.26
N TYR A 25 -7.09 -6.10 -8.34
CA TYR A 25 -8.40 -6.75 -8.25
C TYR A 25 -8.24 -8.28 -8.19
N ALA A 26 -7.37 -8.78 -7.35
CA ALA A 26 -7.12 -10.21 -7.18
C ALA A 26 -7.80 -10.73 -5.92
N ALA A 27 -8.19 -12.01 -5.91
CA ALA A 27 -8.73 -12.74 -4.74
C ALA A 27 -9.92 -12.03 -4.08
N ASP A 28 -10.80 -11.45 -4.87
CA ASP A 28 -12.00 -10.70 -4.42
C ASP A 28 -11.68 -9.48 -3.53
N LEU A 29 -10.47 -8.95 -3.64
CA LEU A 29 -10.08 -7.72 -2.99
C LEU A 29 -9.88 -6.60 -4.01
N PHE A 30 -10.02 -5.37 -3.56
CA PHE A 30 -9.74 -4.17 -4.35
C PHE A 30 -8.35 -3.63 -4.02
N PRO A 31 -7.74 -2.82 -4.90
CA PRO A 31 -6.42 -2.23 -4.64
C PRO A 31 -6.28 -1.54 -3.28
N ALA A 32 -7.31 -0.79 -2.86
CA ALA A 32 -7.30 -0.12 -1.56
C ALA A 32 -7.28 -1.09 -0.39
N GLN A 33 -7.91 -2.26 -0.55
CA GLN A 33 -7.94 -3.30 0.49
C GLN A 33 -6.57 -3.97 0.61
N TRP A 34 -5.92 -4.28 -0.52
CA TRP A 34 -4.56 -4.79 -0.51
C TRP A 34 -3.58 -3.81 0.14
N ALA A 35 -3.68 -2.52 -0.22
CA ALA A 35 -2.85 -1.48 0.37
C ALA A 35 -3.04 -1.39 1.89
N ALA A 36 -4.27 -1.50 2.36
CA ALA A 36 -4.57 -1.50 3.79
C ALA A 36 -3.96 -2.72 4.49
N LEU A 37 -4.11 -3.92 3.93
CA LEU A 37 -3.52 -5.13 4.51
C LEU A 37 -1.99 -5.02 4.63
N ARG A 38 -1.33 -4.51 3.59
CA ARG A 38 0.11 -4.29 3.63
C ARG A 38 0.51 -3.30 4.72
N TYR A 39 -0.24 -2.22 4.86
CA TYR A 39 0.00 -1.24 5.91
C TYR A 39 -0.07 -1.89 7.30
N PHE A 40 -1.14 -2.60 7.59
CA PHE A 40 -1.33 -3.24 8.90
C PHE A 40 -0.29 -4.34 9.18
N SER A 41 0.32 -4.91 8.14
CA SER A 41 1.38 -5.90 8.32
C SER A 41 2.73 -5.26 8.72
N ARG A 42 2.93 -3.98 8.40
CA ARG A 42 4.23 -3.29 8.57
C ARG A 42 4.22 -2.21 9.64
N ALA A 43 3.06 -1.62 9.93
CA ALA A 43 2.96 -0.54 10.89
C ALA A 43 3.20 -1.04 12.32
N SER A 44 3.78 -0.17 13.16
CA SER A 44 3.88 -0.46 14.59
C SER A 44 2.48 -0.57 15.20
N ALA A 45 2.37 -1.33 16.29
CA ALA A 45 1.07 -1.60 16.91
C ALA A 45 0.27 -0.32 17.22
N SER A 46 0.95 0.72 17.69
CA SER A 46 0.31 2.01 18.03
C SER A 46 -0.21 2.78 16.80
N GLN A 47 0.26 2.46 15.62
CA GLN A 47 -0.15 3.11 14.36
C GLN A 47 -1.16 2.28 13.56
N CYS A 48 -1.59 1.15 14.07
CA CYS A 48 -2.56 0.28 13.41
C CYS A 48 -3.99 0.76 13.65
N THR A 49 -4.30 1.96 13.16
CA THR A 49 -5.64 2.55 13.20
C THR A 49 -6.07 2.99 11.82
N ALA A 50 -7.37 3.13 11.61
CA ALA A 50 -7.90 3.66 10.34
C ALA A 50 -7.41 5.08 10.07
N SER A 51 -7.30 5.93 11.10
CA SER A 51 -6.82 7.30 10.97
C SER A 51 -5.35 7.36 10.51
N GLU A 52 -4.51 6.53 11.09
CA GLU A 52 -3.08 6.49 10.70
C GLU A 52 -2.90 5.92 9.29
N LEU A 53 -3.72 4.93 8.91
CA LEU A 53 -3.74 4.43 7.53
C LEU A 53 -4.12 5.55 6.56
N ALA A 54 -5.17 6.32 6.87
CA ALA A 54 -5.60 7.43 6.02
C ALA A 54 -4.50 8.48 5.89
N ARG A 55 -3.83 8.82 6.99
CA ARG A 55 -2.71 9.76 6.99
C ARG A 55 -1.55 9.25 6.13
N PHE A 56 -1.19 7.99 6.28
CA PHE A 56 -0.14 7.36 5.49
C PHE A 56 -0.45 7.41 3.99
N GLN A 57 -1.69 7.15 3.62
CA GLN A 57 -2.11 7.13 2.22
C GLN A 57 -2.44 8.51 1.65
N GLY A 58 -2.53 9.55 2.50
CA GLY A 58 -2.97 10.88 2.07
C GLY A 58 -4.42 10.92 1.61
N LEU A 59 -5.26 10.06 2.20
CA LEU A 59 -6.68 9.92 1.85
C LEU A 59 -7.58 10.43 2.96
N ALA A 60 -8.84 10.70 2.63
CA ALA A 60 -9.86 11.08 3.59
C ALA A 60 -10.26 9.89 4.48
N ASN A 61 -10.64 10.16 5.72
CA ASN A 61 -10.99 9.14 6.70
C ASN A 61 -12.21 8.28 6.30
N GLY A 62 -13.20 8.86 5.64
CA GLY A 62 -14.44 8.16 5.28
C GLY A 62 -14.20 6.93 4.40
N PRO A 63 -13.58 7.08 3.22
CA PRO A 63 -13.26 5.95 2.35
C PRO A 63 -12.36 4.91 3.03
N VAL A 64 -11.37 5.33 3.80
CA VAL A 64 -10.45 4.44 4.51
C VAL A 64 -11.18 3.64 5.58
N SER A 65 -12.07 4.28 6.34
CA SER A 65 -12.88 3.60 7.35
C SER A 65 -13.78 2.53 6.73
N ARG A 66 -14.34 2.78 5.55
CA ARG A 66 -15.12 1.78 4.81
C ARG A 66 -14.28 0.60 4.38
N THR A 67 -13.06 0.85 3.88
CA THR A 67 -12.11 -0.20 3.51
C THR A 67 -11.80 -1.08 4.72
N VAL A 68 -11.47 -0.47 5.85
CA VAL A 68 -11.17 -1.18 7.09
C VAL A 68 -12.37 -2.01 7.55
N ARG A 69 -13.56 -1.43 7.54
CA ARG A 69 -14.79 -2.14 7.93
C ARG A 69 -15.02 -3.37 7.07
N THR A 70 -14.84 -3.26 5.76
CA THR A 70 -14.97 -4.39 4.85
C THR A 70 -13.97 -5.49 5.16
N LEU A 71 -12.73 -5.14 5.46
CA LEU A 71 -11.69 -6.10 5.80
C LEU A 71 -11.99 -6.82 7.14
N VAL A 72 -12.55 -6.10 8.11
CA VAL A 72 -13.03 -6.70 9.35
C VAL A 72 -14.16 -7.69 9.07
N GLN A 73 -15.12 -7.30 8.23
CA GLN A 73 -16.24 -8.18 7.85
C GLN A 73 -15.76 -9.44 7.13
N LYS A 74 -14.69 -9.34 6.34
CA LYS A 74 -14.09 -10.47 5.64
C LYS A 74 -13.22 -11.34 6.55
N GLY A 75 -13.02 -10.94 7.80
CA GLY A 75 -12.21 -11.69 8.76
C GLY A 75 -10.69 -11.53 8.54
N LEU A 76 -10.27 -10.51 7.79
CA LEU A 76 -8.85 -10.27 7.48
C LEU A 76 -8.21 -9.31 8.48
N LEU A 77 -9.00 -8.46 9.12
CA LEU A 77 -8.62 -7.59 10.23
C LEU A 77 -9.54 -7.85 11.41
N ALA A 78 -9.06 -7.59 12.61
CA ALA A 78 -9.84 -7.67 13.84
C ALA A 78 -9.41 -6.55 14.78
N LYS A 79 -10.28 -6.22 15.73
CA LYS A 79 -9.92 -5.34 16.82
C LYS A 79 -8.84 -6.00 17.67
N ALA A 80 -7.80 -5.25 18.02
CA ALA A 80 -6.79 -5.73 18.96
C ALA A 80 -7.43 -6.02 20.31
N ALA A 81 -6.91 -7.03 21.02
CA ALA A 81 -7.46 -7.43 22.32
C ALA A 81 -7.39 -6.31 23.35
N GLU A 82 -6.31 -5.51 23.32
CA GLU A 82 -6.14 -4.37 24.20
C GLU A 82 -6.40 -3.07 23.45
N GLN A 83 -7.36 -2.29 23.97
CA GLN A 83 -7.75 -1.00 23.38
C GLN A 83 -7.43 0.13 24.37
N PRO A 84 -6.62 1.14 23.97
CA PRO A 84 -6.38 2.30 24.80
C PRO A 84 -7.66 3.12 24.98
N ARG A 85 -7.92 3.58 26.19
CA ARG A 85 -9.09 4.42 26.48
C ARG A 85 -8.96 5.78 25.80
N GLY A 86 -10.06 6.27 25.22
CA GLY A 86 -10.14 7.61 24.63
C GLY A 86 -9.32 7.78 23.35
N ARG A 87 -8.88 6.69 22.74
CA ARG A 87 -8.09 6.71 21.50
C ARG A 87 -8.81 5.98 20.38
N ALA A 88 -8.32 6.19 19.15
CA ALA A 88 -8.79 5.46 17.99
C ALA A 88 -8.59 3.95 18.20
N GLU A 89 -9.52 3.17 17.64
CA GLU A 89 -9.51 1.71 17.75
C GLU A 89 -8.29 1.10 17.10
N LEU A 90 -7.54 0.32 17.85
CA LEU A 90 -6.41 -0.46 17.35
C LEU A 90 -6.92 -1.71 16.64
N LEU A 91 -6.32 -1.98 15.51
CA LEU A 91 -6.63 -3.11 14.64
C LEU A 91 -5.39 -3.99 14.48
N GLU A 92 -5.62 -5.25 14.15
CA GLU A 92 -4.52 -6.18 13.87
C GLU A 92 -4.91 -7.11 12.72
N LEU A 93 -3.92 -7.62 12.00
CA LEU A 93 -4.16 -8.68 11.03
C LEU A 93 -4.56 -9.95 11.75
N THR A 94 -5.56 -10.63 11.21
CA THR A 94 -5.88 -12.00 11.61
C THR A 94 -4.90 -12.97 10.94
N SER A 95 -4.91 -14.24 11.36
CA SER A 95 -4.16 -15.29 10.65
C SER A 95 -4.62 -15.40 9.19
N ALA A 96 -5.92 -15.23 8.92
CA ALA A 96 -6.45 -15.19 7.55
C ALA A 96 -5.91 -13.98 6.77
N GLY A 97 -5.79 -12.82 7.40
CA GLY A 97 -5.21 -11.64 6.78
C GLY A 97 -3.74 -11.84 6.41
N ARG A 98 -2.97 -12.46 7.29
CA ARG A 98 -1.56 -12.80 6.99
C ARG A 98 -1.46 -13.81 5.85
N ALA A 99 -2.30 -14.83 5.85
CA ALA A 99 -2.33 -15.82 4.77
C ALA A 99 -2.72 -15.17 3.43
N MET A 100 -3.68 -14.23 3.45
CA MET A 100 -4.09 -13.52 2.25
C MET A 100 -2.92 -12.74 1.62
N LEU A 101 -2.05 -12.14 2.43
CA LEU A 101 -0.88 -11.41 1.95
C LEU A 101 0.13 -12.27 1.17
N GLU A 102 0.08 -13.59 1.32
CA GLU A 102 0.87 -14.50 0.49
C GLU A 102 0.43 -14.48 -0.98
N GLN A 103 -0.78 -13.99 -1.25
CA GLN A 103 -1.33 -13.82 -2.59
C GLN A 103 -1.29 -12.36 -3.06
N ASP A 104 -0.57 -11.48 -2.36
CA ASP A 104 -0.49 -10.07 -2.70
C ASP A 104 0.02 -9.87 -4.13
N PRO A 105 -0.75 -9.18 -5.00
CA PRO A 105 -0.32 -8.96 -6.39
C PRO A 105 1.00 -8.19 -6.51
N THR A 106 1.42 -7.42 -5.50
CA THR A 106 2.70 -6.71 -5.54
C THR A 106 3.92 -7.60 -5.36
N LEU A 107 3.74 -8.85 -4.94
CA LEU A 107 4.86 -9.80 -4.83
C LEU A 107 5.54 -10.04 -6.18
N ALA A 108 4.78 -10.08 -7.27
CA ALA A 108 5.34 -10.20 -8.62
C ALA A 108 6.20 -8.98 -8.98
N LEU A 109 5.81 -7.78 -8.53
CA LEU A 109 6.61 -6.57 -8.73
C LEU A 109 7.92 -6.64 -7.92
N GLU A 110 7.87 -7.14 -6.70
CA GLU A 110 9.07 -7.32 -5.86
C GLU A 110 10.08 -8.25 -6.55
N GLU A 111 9.60 -9.34 -7.15
CA GLU A 111 10.45 -10.26 -7.91
C GLU A 111 11.14 -9.55 -9.09
N VAL A 112 10.38 -8.78 -9.86
CA VAL A 112 10.94 -8.03 -11.00
C VAL A 112 11.97 -7.00 -10.52
N ILE A 113 11.66 -6.26 -9.46
CA ILE A 113 12.59 -5.28 -8.88
C ILE A 113 13.88 -5.98 -8.39
N SER A 114 13.76 -7.20 -7.87
CA SER A 114 14.93 -7.96 -7.40
C SER A 114 15.91 -8.31 -8.51
N GLU A 115 15.50 -8.27 -9.78
CA GLU A 115 16.37 -8.48 -10.93
C GLU A 115 17.30 -7.28 -11.18
N LEU A 116 16.99 -6.11 -10.65
CA LEU A 116 17.84 -4.94 -10.73
C LEU A 116 19.04 -5.08 -9.80
N GLY A 117 20.20 -4.59 -10.24
CA GLY A 117 21.36 -4.49 -9.36
C GLY A 117 21.10 -3.55 -8.19
N GLN A 118 21.87 -3.69 -7.11
CA GLN A 118 21.67 -2.90 -5.89
C GLN A 118 21.75 -1.40 -6.16
N ALA A 119 22.72 -0.94 -6.95
CA ALA A 119 22.87 0.47 -7.30
C ALA A 119 21.68 1.00 -8.07
N GLU A 120 21.11 0.19 -8.96
CA GLU A 120 19.89 0.54 -9.72
C GLU A 120 18.67 0.63 -8.80
N GLN A 121 18.54 -0.31 -7.85
CA GLN A 121 17.47 -0.28 -6.87
C GLN A 121 17.53 0.99 -6.01
N GLU A 122 18.71 1.37 -5.55
CA GLU A 122 18.93 2.58 -4.75
C GLU A 122 18.59 3.84 -5.54
N CYS A 123 19.03 3.91 -6.79
CA CYS A 123 18.69 5.03 -7.69
C CYS A 123 17.18 5.11 -7.93
N PHE A 124 16.55 3.98 -8.19
CA PHE A 124 15.10 3.87 -8.40
C PHE A 124 14.33 4.33 -7.17
N ALA A 125 14.75 3.88 -5.98
CA ALA A 125 14.14 4.28 -4.71
C ALA A 125 14.20 5.80 -4.53
N ARG A 126 15.39 6.41 -4.71
CA ARG A 126 15.55 7.88 -4.60
C ARG A 126 14.67 8.63 -5.59
N SER A 127 14.57 8.12 -6.82
CA SER A 127 13.76 8.73 -7.87
C SER A 127 12.27 8.68 -7.53
N LEU A 128 11.79 7.53 -7.07
CA LEU A 128 10.39 7.36 -6.64
C LEU A 128 10.07 8.23 -5.43
N GLU A 129 10.94 8.28 -4.44
CA GLU A 129 10.75 9.12 -3.25
C GLU A 129 10.64 10.61 -3.60
N LEU A 130 11.47 11.07 -4.54
CA LEU A 130 11.39 12.44 -5.04
C LEU A 130 10.05 12.71 -5.71
N ILE A 131 9.61 11.80 -6.59
CA ILE A 131 8.34 11.92 -7.31
C ILE A 131 7.18 11.97 -6.32
N VAL A 132 7.13 11.04 -5.37
CA VAL A 132 6.08 10.99 -4.35
C VAL A 132 6.02 12.29 -3.56
N ARG A 133 7.16 12.78 -3.07
CA ARG A 133 7.22 14.03 -2.30
C ARG A 133 6.72 15.23 -3.09
N ARG A 134 7.12 15.34 -4.36
CA ARG A 134 6.74 16.49 -5.20
C ARG A 134 5.26 16.41 -5.59
N LEU A 135 4.76 15.23 -5.96
CA LEU A 135 3.35 15.08 -6.32
C LEU A 135 2.41 15.24 -5.14
N SER A 136 2.83 14.87 -3.94
CA SER A 136 1.99 14.96 -2.74
C SER A 136 1.65 16.40 -2.33
N VAL A 137 2.43 17.39 -2.76
CA VAL A 137 2.16 18.81 -2.51
C VAL A 137 1.45 19.51 -3.66
N LEU A 138 1.27 18.85 -4.81
CA LEU A 138 0.49 19.34 -5.93
C LEU A 138 -0.97 18.93 -5.72
N ARG A 139 -1.86 19.91 -5.62
CA ARG A 139 -3.30 19.68 -5.48
C ARG A 139 -4.07 20.43 -6.57
#